data_402c367f96200fe981532ea977da1480
#
_entry.id   402c367f96200fe981532ea977da1480
#
_cell.length_a   1.000
_cell.length_b   1.000
_cell.length_c   1.000
_cell.angle_alpha   90.00
_cell.angle_beta   90.00
_cell.angle_gamma   90.00
#
_symmetry.space_group_name_H-M   'P 1'
#
loop_
_entity.id
_entity.type
_entity.pdbx_description
1 polymer ?
#
loop_
_entity_poly.entity_id
_entity_poly.type
_entity_poly.pdbx_seq_one_letter_code
_entity_poly.pdbx_strand_id
1 'polypeptide(L)'
;MIQPRKQINNIYAYVRVSSEQQVTDGSSLEEQKKTIQAFVQSKFNRPVDEFFVDAGVSGMKDLVDRPGSRAMTDIMDEHDVIVTTKLDRLARSFTEMVNMIPKLEDTGISLYFCEMFGETPVVLPKEKQQTGLAAKMDMVRINNRQLVATLAQFAEF
;
A
#
# COMPACT_ATOMS: atom_id res chain seq x y z
N MET A 1 27.83 3.19 -16.68
CA MET A 1 27.29 4.25 -15.78
C MET A 1 26.13 3.68 -14.99
N ILE A 2 26.30 3.56 -13.69
CA ILE A 2 25.20 3.20 -12.79
C ILE A 2 24.31 4.44 -12.69
N GLN A 3 23.11 4.39 -13.24
CA GLN A 3 22.15 5.48 -13.05
C GLN A 3 21.89 5.62 -11.53
N PRO A 4 21.92 6.84 -10.98
CA PRO A 4 21.59 7.03 -9.58
C PRO A 4 20.20 6.46 -9.34
N ARG A 5 20.06 5.57 -8.34
CA ARG A 5 18.74 5.13 -7.89
C ARG A 5 17.96 6.38 -7.53
N LYS A 6 16.84 6.64 -8.24
CA LYS A 6 15.96 7.73 -7.87
C LYS A 6 15.64 7.58 -6.38
N GLN A 7 15.95 8.61 -5.62
CA GLN A 7 15.84 8.59 -4.17
C GLN A 7 14.36 8.54 -3.80
N ILE A 8 13.99 7.63 -2.91
CA ILE A 8 12.67 7.65 -2.28
C ILE A 8 12.60 8.91 -1.42
N ASN A 9 11.55 9.72 -1.62
CA ASN A 9 11.35 10.95 -0.85
C ASN A 9 10.86 10.62 0.55
N ASN A 10 9.60 10.25 0.69
CA ASN A 10 8.99 9.92 1.98
C ASN A 10 8.40 8.51 1.97
N ILE A 11 8.32 7.89 3.14
CA ILE A 11 7.65 6.63 3.36
C ILE A 11 6.49 6.88 4.32
N TYR A 12 5.28 6.84 3.81
CA TYR A 12 4.04 7.02 4.55
C TYR A 12 3.42 5.66 4.88
N ALA A 13 2.98 5.52 6.10
CA ALA A 13 2.26 4.34 6.55
C ALA A 13 0.79 4.67 6.77
N TYR A 14 -0.09 3.84 6.23
CA TYR A 14 -1.52 3.95 6.46
C TYR A 14 -2.03 2.79 7.30
N VAL A 15 -2.71 3.10 8.40
CA VAL A 15 -3.31 2.13 9.31
C VAL A 15 -4.78 2.47 9.59
N ARG A 16 -5.63 1.46 9.64
CA ARG A 16 -7.05 1.61 9.88
C ARG A 16 -7.62 0.48 10.71
N VAL A 17 -8.51 0.81 11.63
CA VAL A 17 -9.41 -0.14 12.31
C VAL A 17 -10.81 0.44 12.33
N SER A 18 -11.82 -0.40 12.11
CA SER A 18 -13.21 -0.06 12.38
C SER A 18 -13.51 -0.19 13.89
N SER A 19 -14.58 0.43 14.36
CA SER A 19 -15.01 0.29 15.75
C SER A 19 -15.31 -1.16 16.14
N GLU A 20 -15.83 -1.96 15.20
CA GLU A 20 -16.10 -3.38 15.40
C GLU A 20 -14.83 -4.22 15.48
N GLN A 21 -13.83 -3.93 14.64
CA GLN A 21 -12.54 -4.60 14.63
C GLN A 21 -11.68 -4.30 15.87
N GLN A 22 -11.87 -3.16 16.52
CA GLN A 22 -11.22 -2.85 17.80
C GLN A 22 -11.65 -3.82 18.91
N VAL A 23 -12.84 -4.39 18.82
CA VAL A 23 -13.43 -5.29 19.84
C VAL A 23 -13.11 -6.76 19.57
N THR A 24 -13.00 -7.19 18.30
CA THR A 24 -13.03 -8.62 17.93
C THR A 24 -11.72 -9.20 17.40
N ASP A 25 -10.82 -8.41 16.83
CA ASP A 25 -9.81 -8.97 15.93
C ASP A 25 -8.35 -8.77 16.37
N GLY A 26 -8.06 -8.28 17.56
CA GLY A 26 -6.68 -8.19 18.07
C GLY A 26 -5.63 -7.49 17.18
N SER A 27 -5.97 -7.14 15.94
CA SER A 27 -5.09 -6.35 15.08
C SER A 27 -5.24 -4.87 15.44
N SER A 28 -4.68 -4.54 16.59
CA SER A 28 -4.64 -3.17 17.07
C SER A 28 -3.88 -2.26 16.09
N LEU A 29 -4.17 -0.96 16.15
CA LEU A 29 -3.40 0.04 15.40
C LEU A 29 -1.89 -0.09 15.71
N GLU A 30 -1.55 -0.41 16.94
CA GLU A 30 -0.15 -0.58 17.38
C GLU A 30 0.52 -1.79 16.73
N GLU A 31 -0.20 -2.90 16.54
CA GLU A 31 0.33 -4.06 15.83
C GLU A 31 0.56 -3.76 14.35
N GLN A 32 -0.38 -3.08 13.69
CA GLN A 32 -0.20 -2.63 12.32
C GLN A 32 1.02 -1.72 12.19
N LYS A 33 1.19 -0.75 13.07
CA LYS A 33 2.34 0.16 13.09
C LYS A 33 3.65 -0.60 13.27
N LYS A 34 3.72 -1.55 14.21
CA LYS A 34 4.92 -2.39 14.43
C LYS A 34 5.28 -3.21 13.20
N THR A 35 4.29 -3.84 12.58
CA THR A 35 4.48 -4.66 11.37
C THR A 35 5.01 -3.82 10.21
N ILE A 36 4.42 -2.65 9.98
CA ILE A 36 4.85 -1.72 8.93
C ILE A 36 6.25 -1.19 9.23
N GLN A 37 6.53 -0.79 10.46
CA GLN A 37 7.84 -0.28 10.86
C GLN A 37 8.95 -1.32 10.65
N ALA A 38 8.71 -2.58 11.02
CA ALA A 38 9.66 -3.68 10.80
C ALA A 38 9.90 -3.92 9.30
N PHE A 39 8.84 -3.91 8.50
CA PHE A 39 8.92 -4.05 7.05
C PHE A 39 9.73 -2.91 6.41
N VAL A 40 9.42 -1.67 6.75
CA VAL A 40 10.09 -0.48 6.22
C VAL A 40 11.56 -0.45 6.61
N GLN A 41 11.88 -0.77 7.86
CA GLN A 41 13.25 -0.86 8.32
C GLN A 41 14.04 -1.95 7.58
N SER A 42 13.45 -3.12 7.38
CA SER A 42 14.09 -4.23 6.66
C SER A 42 14.32 -3.91 5.17
N LYS A 43 13.29 -3.34 4.52
CA LYS A 43 13.34 -3.13 3.07
C LYS A 43 14.09 -1.88 2.66
N PHE A 44 13.91 -0.78 3.37
CA PHE A 44 14.44 0.53 2.99
C PHE A 44 15.58 1.03 3.87
N ASN A 45 15.87 0.32 4.96
CA ASN A 45 16.89 0.68 5.95
C ASN A 45 16.72 2.11 6.51
N ARG A 46 15.47 2.49 6.74
CA ARG A 46 15.08 3.79 7.34
C ARG A 46 13.73 3.66 8.03
N PRO A 47 13.37 4.59 8.95
CA PRO A 47 12.07 4.58 9.61
C PRO A 47 10.95 5.02 8.65
N VAL A 48 9.70 4.79 9.07
CA VAL A 48 8.51 5.44 8.51
C VAL A 48 8.59 6.93 8.82
N ASP A 49 8.34 7.78 7.82
CA ASP A 49 8.37 9.24 8.00
C ASP A 49 7.10 9.73 8.70
N GLU A 50 5.94 9.20 8.36
CA GLU A 50 4.67 9.57 8.98
C GLU A 50 3.65 8.44 8.93
N PHE A 51 2.86 8.30 10.01
CA PHE A 51 1.73 7.39 10.11
C PHE A 51 0.41 8.14 9.99
N PHE A 52 -0.42 7.72 9.04
CA PHE A 52 -1.79 8.22 8.87
C PHE A 52 -2.76 7.18 9.43
N VAL A 53 -3.61 7.63 10.34
CA VAL A 53 -4.43 6.75 11.18
C VAL A 53 -5.90 7.08 11.00
N ASP A 54 -6.69 6.05 10.67
CA ASP A 54 -8.15 6.11 10.70
C ASP A 54 -8.68 5.11 11.75
N ALA A 55 -8.78 5.58 12.99
CA ALA A 55 -9.31 4.83 14.12
C ALA A 55 -10.83 4.93 14.18
N GLY A 56 -11.52 3.80 14.29
CA GLY A 56 -12.99 3.76 14.35
C GLY A 56 -13.66 4.15 13.02
N VAL A 57 -12.94 4.10 11.91
CA VAL A 57 -13.44 4.43 10.57
C VAL A 57 -13.74 3.16 9.80
N SER A 58 -15.01 3.04 9.34
CA SER A 58 -15.44 1.89 8.54
C SER A 58 -14.67 1.77 7.22
N GLY A 59 -14.29 0.54 6.87
CA GLY A 59 -13.74 0.22 5.56
C GLY A 59 -14.70 0.46 4.39
N MET A 60 -16.00 0.59 4.68
CA MET A 60 -17.02 0.90 3.67
C MET A 60 -17.04 2.36 3.22
N LYS A 61 -16.41 3.28 3.97
CA LYS A 61 -16.21 4.65 3.50
C LYS A 61 -15.20 4.69 2.37
N ASP A 62 -15.45 5.54 1.39
CA ASP A 62 -14.47 5.83 0.33
C ASP A 62 -13.18 6.37 0.93
N LEU A 63 -12.06 6.05 0.30
CA LEU A 63 -10.73 6.44 0.77
C LEU A 63 -10.62 7.96 0.97
N VAL A 64 -11.20 8.73 0.05
CA VAL A 64 -11.21 10.20 0.09
C VAL A 64 -12.03 10.81 1.23
N ASP A 65 -12.94 10.02 1.80
CA ASP A 65 -13.83 10.44 2.90
C ASP A 65 -13.26 10.06 4.28
N ARG A 66 -12.14 9.37 4.33
CA ARG A 66 -11.46 9.00 5.56
C ARG A 66 -10.43 10.08 5.93
N PRO A 67 -10.52 10.67 7.13
CA PRO A 67 -9.65 11.81 7.50
C PRO A 67 -8.15 11.51 7.39
N GLY A 68 -7.71 10.35 7.87
CA GLY A 68 -6.30 9.96 7.83
C GLY A 68 -5.81 9.71 6.41
N SER A 69 -6.59 8.99 5.61
CA SER A 69 -6.28 8.77 4.20
C SER A 69 -6.25 10.06 3.40
N ARG A 70 -7.22 10.96 3.64
CA ARG A 70 -7.26 12.27 2.98
C ARG A 70 -6.03 13.10 3.31
N ALA A 71 -5.66 13.18 4.59
CA ALA A 71 -4.45 13.89 5.01
C ALA A 71 -3.19 13.34 4.32
N MET A 72 -3.09 12.02 4.16
CA MET A 72 -1.99 11.38 3.42
C MET A 72 -2.01 11.78 1.94
N THR A 73 -3.17 11.69 1.28
CA THR A 73 -3.28 12.00 -0.15
C THR A 73 -3.04 13.47 -0.48
N ASP A 74 -3.33 14.37 0.45
CA ASP A 74 -3.13 15.81 0.28
C ASP A 74 -1.64 16.21 0.26
N ILE A 75 -0.75 15.40 0.86
CA ILE A 75 0.68 15.72 0.97
C ILE A 75 1.60 14.80 0.15
N MET A 76 1.11 13.66 -0.30
CA MET A 76 1.95 12.72 -1.06
C MET A 76 2.30 13.26 -2.44
N ASP A 77 3.52 12.96 -2.87
CA ASP A 77 4.09 13.46 -4.11
C ASP A 77 4.89 12.37 -4.84
N GLU A 78 5.42 12.71 -5.99
CA GLU A 78 6.25 11.82 -6.81
C GLU A 78 7.43 11.23 -6.00
N HIS A 79 7.67 9.94 -6.17
CA HIS A 79 8.69 9.15 -5.47
C HIS A 79 8.43 8.87 -3.99
N ASP A 80 7.25 9.18 -3.49
CA ASP A 80 6.80 8.71 -2.18
C ASP A 80 6.41 7.24 -2.22
N VAL A 81 6.44 6.62 -1.05
CA VAL A 81 6.06 5.22 -0.85
C VAL A 81 4.93 5.16 0.16
N ILE A 82 3.88 4.44 -0.17
CA ILE A 82 2.80 4.10 0.76
C ILE A 82 2.97 2.64 1.19
N VAL A 83 2.91 2.39 2.50
CA VAL A 83 2.92 1.05 3.08
C VAL A 83 1.70 0.88 3.97
N THR A 84 0.98 -0.21 3.78
CA THR A 84 -0.09 -0.66 4.67
C THR A 84 -0.01 -2.18 4.85
N THR A 85 -0.75 -2.74 5.80
CA THR A 85 -0.66 -4.18 6.09
C THR A 85 -1.37 -5.01 5.03
N LYS A 86 -2.64 -4.72 4.79
CA LYS A 86 -3.52 -5.49 3.91
C LYS A 86 -4.38 -4.58 3.04
N LEU A 87 -4.92 -5.17 1.98
CA LEU A 87 -5.75 -4.47 1.01
C LEU A 87 -7.00 -3.84 1.63
N ASP A 88 -7.68 -4.54 2.52
CA ASP A 88 -8.91 -4.09 3.19
C ASP A 88 -8.71 -2.88 4.11
N ARG A 89 -7.46 -2.55 4.44
CA ARG A 89 -7.14 -1.31 5.15
C ARG A 89 -7.28 -0.10 4.22
N LEU A 90 -6.83 -0.24 2.98
CA LEU A 90 -6.78 0.86 2.01
C LEU A 90 -8.07 0.92 1.15
N ALA A 91 -8.48 -0.17 0.52
CA ALA A 91 -9.62 -0.23 -0.37
C ALA A 91 -10.78 -1.01 0.26
N ARG A 92 -12.03 -0.62 -0.05
CA ARG A 92 -13.25 -1.33 0.38
C ARG A 92 -13.63 -2.48 -0.55
N SER A 93 -13.09 -2.47 -1.77
CA SER A 93 -13.37 -3.47 -2.79
C SER A 93 -12.19 -3.61 -3.75
N PHE A 94 -12.17 -4.73 -4.44
CA PHE A 94 -11.20 -4.96 -5.52
C PHE A 94 -11.33 -3.93 -6.63
N THR A 95 -12.55 -3.56 -6.99
CA THR A 95 -12.81 -2.54 -8.04
C THR A 95 -12.21 -1.18 -7.66
N GLU A 96 -12.34 -0.77 -6.40
CA GLU A 96 -11.72 0.45 -5.91
C GLU A 96 -10.20 0.39 -6.03
N MET A 97 -9.59 -0.75 -5.66
CA MET A 97 -8.15 -0.96 -5.80
C MET A 97 -7.69 -0.88 -7.24
N VAL A 98 -8.37 -1.56 -8.16
CA VAL A 98 -8.04 -1.54 -9.60
C VAL A 98 -8.13 -0.12 -10.17
N ASN A 99 -9.10 0.67 -9.73
CA ASN A 99 -9.26 2.06 -10.17
C ASN A 99 -8.20 3.00 -9.57
N MET A 100 -7.64 2.65 -8.42
CA MET A 100 -6.62 3.45 -7.74
C MET A 100 -5.22 3.24 -8.33
N ILE A 101 -4.91 2.02 -8.78
CA ILE A 101 -3.57 1.67 -9.31
C ILE A 101 -3.09 2.65 -10.40
N PRO A 102 -3.86 2.94 -11.47
CA PRO A 102 -3.40 3.85 -12.51
C PRO A 102 -3.12 5.26 -12.00
N LYS A 103 -3.88 5.73 -11.02
CA LYS A 103 -3.67 7.06 -10.43
C LYS A 103 -2.36 7.13 -9.65
N LEU A 104 -2.04 6.08 -8.87
CA LEU A 104 -0.78 6.00 -8.14
C LEU A 104 0.42 5.86 -9.10
N GLU A 105 0.27 5.07 -10.15
CA GLU A 105 1.30 4.95 -11.20
C GLU A 105 1.58 6.29 -11.88
N ASP A 106 0.54 7.04 -12.22
CA ASP A 106 0.65 8.35 -12.88
C ASP A 106 1.27 9.41 -11.96
N THR A 107 1.00 9.35 -10.67
CA THR A 107 1.60 10.25 -9.67
C THR A 107 3.01 9.84 -9.25
N GLY A 108 3.51 8.71 -9.72
CA GLY A 108 4.87 8.26 -9.40
C GLY A 108 5.04 7.67 -8.00
N ILE A 109 3.94 7.24 -7.38
CA ILE A 109 3.90 6.67 -6.02
C ILE A 109 4.04 5.16 -6.08
N SER A 110 4.78 4.57 -5.13
CA SER A 110 4.86 3.12 -4.93
C SER A 110 3.97 2.68 -3.78
N LEU A 111 3.31 1.52 -3.91
CA LEU A 111 2.42 0.95 -2.89
C LEU A 111 2.84 -0.46 -2.51
N TYR A 112 2.92 -0.72 -1.21
CA TYR A 112 3.24 -2.02 -0.62
C TYR A 112 2.17 -2.47 0.37
N PHE A 113 1.82 -3.77 0.29
CA PHE A 113 1.01 -4.48 1.30
C PHE A 113 1.91 -5.48 2.01
N CYS A 114 2.46 -5.09 3.16
CA CYS A 114 3.55 -5.83 3.80
C CYS A 114 3.15 -7.22 4.34
N GLU A 115 1.87 -7.47 4.60
CA GLU A 115 1.39 -8.79 5.05
C GLU A 115 0.83 -9.66 3.90
N MET A 116 0.71 -9.12 2.67
CA MET A 116 0.11 -9.89 1.57
C MET A 116 1.12 -10.28 0.49
N PHE A 117 2.00 -9.38 0.13
CA PHE A 117 2.91 -9.57 -1.01
C PHE A 117 4.39 -9.46 -0.63
N GLY A 118 4.67 -9.43 0.67
CA GLY A 118 6.04 -9.30 1.19
C GLY A 118 6.72 -8.03 0.64
N GLU A 119 7.93 -8.19 0.16
CA GLU A 119 8.73 -7.07 -0.34
C GLU A 119 8.36 -6.61 -1.76
N THR A 120 7.39 -7.26 -2.40
CA THR A 120 6.97 -6.93 -3.77
C THR A 120 5.98 -5.77 -3.75
N PRO A 121 6.25 -4.67 -4.48
CA PRO A 121 5.29 -3.59 -4.59
C PRO A 121 4.08 -4.00 -5.43
N VAL A 122 2.91 -3.54 -5.04
CA VAL A 122 1.67 -3.70 -5.82
C VAL A 122 1.58 -2.64 -6.91
N VAL A 123 2.09 -1.45 -6.62
CA VAL A 123 2.17 -0.34 -7.57
C VAL A 123 3.60 0.18 -7.63
N LEU A 124 4.09 0.39 -8.83
CA LEU A 124 5.35 1.09 -9.13
C LEU A 124 5.09 2.24 -10.10
N PRO A 125 5.85 3.33 -9.98
CA PRO A 125 5.83 4.40 -10.98
C PRO A 125 6.05 3.87 -12.41
N LYS A 126 5.34 4.42 -13.38
CA LYS A 126 5.45 4.02 -14.81
C LYS A 126 6.89 4.00 -15.34
N GLU A 127 7.70 4.92 -14.91
CA GLU A 127 9.13 4.98 -15.30
C GLU A 127 9.94 3.76 -14.84
N LYS A 128 9.61 3.17 -13.69
CA LYS A 128 10.28 1.96 -13.19
C LYS A 128 9.78 0.69 -13.87
N GLN A 129 8.60 0.74 -14.47
CA GLN A 129 8.03 -0.37 -15.24
C GLN A 129 8.68 -0.52 -16.63
N GLN A 130 9.30 0.53 -17.14
CA GLN A 130 9.93 0.54 -18.47
C GLN A 130 11.37 0.02 -18.49
N THR A 131 12.02 -0.13 -17.36
CA THR A 131 13.43 -0.52 -17.25
C THR A 131 13.62 -2.03 -17.12
N GLY A 132 13.33 -2.77 -18.18
CA GLY A 132 13.78 -4.15 -18.33
C GLY A 132 12.66 -5.16 -18.61
N LEU A 133 12.88 -5.98 -19.64
CA LEU A 133 11.97 -7.07 -20.03
C LEU A 133 11.74 -8.07 -18.88
N ALA A 134 12.75 -8.31 -18.03
CA ALA A 134 12.67 -9.18 -16.87
C ALA A 134 11.76 -8.62 -15.76
N ALA A 135 11.90 -7.34 -15.42
CA ALA A 135 11.02 -6.68 -14.46
C ALA A 135 9.56 -6.65 -14.93
N LYS A 136 9.35 -6.49 -16.24
CA LYS A 136 8.02 -6.52 -16.85
C LYS A 136 7.40 -7.92 -16.82
N MET A 137 8.20 -8.96 -17.00
CA MET A 137 7.74 -10.36 -16.93
C MET A 137 7.47 -10.80 -15.50
N ASP A 138 8.25 -10.33 -14.53
CA ASP A 138 8.02 -10.62 -13.11
C ASP A 138 6.78 -9.90 -12.58
N MET A 139 6.55 -8.65 -12.97
CA MET A 139 5.33 -7.92 -12.63
C MET A 139 4.07 -8.54 -13.25
N VAL A 140 4.12 -9.00 -14.47
CA VAL A 140 2.98 -9.69 -15.13
C VAL A 140 2.71 -11.03 -14.45
N ARG A 141 3.73 -11.78 -14.03
CA ARG A 141 3.57 -13.03 -13.27
C ARG A 141 3.01 -12.82 -11.87
N ILE A 142 3.47 -11.77 -11.20
CA ILE A 142 2.97 -11.35 -9.88
C ILE A 142 1.53 -10.88 -10.01
N ASN A 143 1.22 -10.00 -10.95
CA ASN A 143 -0.15 -9.49 -11.16
C ASN A 143 -1.16 -10.62 -11.42
N ASN A 144 -0.85 -11.61 -12.24
CA ASN A 144 -1.83 -12.63 -12.59
C ASN A 144 -2.05 -13.67 -11.46
N ARG A 145 -1.00 -14.15 -10.79
CA ARG A 145 -1.16 -15.13 -9.71
C ARG A 145 -1.66 -14.53 -8.40
N GLN A 146 -1.17 -13.35 -8.06
CA GLN A 146 -1.55 -12.68 -6.82
C GLN A 146 -2.88 -11.96 -6.95
N LEU A 147 -3.21 -11.44 -8.14
CA LEU A 147 -4.53 -10.91 -8.46
C LEU A 147 -5.61 -11.99 -8.28
N VAL A 148 -5.38 -13.18 -8.81
CA VAL A 148 -6.31 -14.32 -8.67
C VAL A 148 -6.42 -14.78 -7.21
N ALA A 149 -5.31 -14.84 -6.46
CA ALA A 149 -5.33 -15.19 -5.04
C ALA A 149 -6.04 -14.12 -4.19
N THR A 150 -5.85 -12.85 -4.52
CA THR A 150 -6.53 -11.74 -3.87
C THR A 150 -8.02 -11.71 -4.22
N LEU A 151 -8.39 -11.96 -5.47
CA LEU A 151 -9.78 -12.13 -5.90
C LEU A 151 -10.49 -13.26 -5.16
N ALA A 152 -9.80 -14.38 -4.94
CA ALA A 152 -10.34 -15.53 -4.19
C ALA A 152 -10.63 -15.14 -2.72
N GLN A 153 -9.78 -14.32 -2.09
CA GLN A 153 -10.01 -13.83 -0.72
C GLN A 153 -11.17 -12.83 -0.62
N PHE A 154 -11.43 -12.04 -1.68
CA PHE A 154 -12.58 -11.13 -1.72
C PHE A 154 -13.89 -11.81 -2.09
N ALA A 155 -13.85 -12.94 -2.77
CA ALA A 155 -15.05 -13.72 -3.12
C ALA A 155 -15.66 -14.45 -1.90
N GLU A 156 -14.95 -14.55 -0.78
CA GLU A 156 -15.43 -15.10 0.49
C GLU A 156 -16.04 -14.04 1.43
N PHE A 157 -16.08 -12.79 1.02
CA PHE A 157 -16.78 -11.70 1.67
C PHE A 157 -18.03 -11.33 0.86
#